data_671ebf7e74885450967631550b3bb5fb
#
_entry.id   671ebf7e74885450967631550b3bb5fb
#
_cell.length_a   1.000
_cell.length_b   1.000
_cell.length_c   1.000
_cell.angle_alpha   90.00
_cell.angle_beta   90.00
_cell.angle_gamma   90.00
#
_symmetry.space_group_name_H-M   'P 1'
#
loop_
_entity.id
_entity.type
_entity.pdbx_description
1 polymer ?
#
loop_
_entity_poly.entity_id
_entity_poly.type
_entity_poly.pdbx_seq_one_letter_code
_entity_poly.pdbx_strand_id
1 'polypeptide(L)'
;PQLMDKKNFEVREIDAQGKYLLPGFVDSHTHIHSPSHGQKVSADYIFKLWLGHGITSTREVFGLDGESRVLALKELSDKNAITAPRITAFPYFAMPVDGDKKLPSISSADDARKRVRHLKRIGADGIKFMGAPEEILWAALDEADKLELGTTMHHAQLNVAHANVMDTSSHGLDCMEHWYGLPEALFEDRTVQNYPLDYNYQNEQHRFEQAGKLWEQAAKPYSDHWNLVMEELLALDFTLDPTFNIYE
;
A
#
# COMPACT_ATOMS: atom_id res chain seq x y z
N PRO A 1 27.00 -8.25 -21.14
CA PRO A 1 27.44 -7.39 -20.06
C PRO A 1 28.86 -6.94 -20.37
N GLN A 2 29.09 -5.63 -20.54
CA GLN A 2 30.42 -5.09 -20.67
C GLN A 2 31.13 -5.38 -19.34
N LEU A 3 32.27 -6.10 -19.41
CA LEU A 3 33.14 -6.31 -18.28
C LEU A 3 33.64 -4.94 -17.80
N MET A 4 33.23 -4.51 -16.62
CA MET A 4 33.74 -3.29 -16.00
C MET A 4 35.27 -3.39 -15.87
N ASP A 5 35.98 -2.33 -16.22
CA ASP A 5 37.44 -2.27 -16.05
C ASP A 5 37.76 -2.32 -14.54
N LYS A 6 38.30 -3.45 -14.08
CA LYS A 6 38.60 -3.73 -12.67
C LYS A 6 39.65 -2.78 -12.06
N LYS A 7 40.34 -1.96 -12.87
CA LYS A 7 41.47 -1.14 -12.41
C LYS A 7 41.08 0.01 -11.47
N ASN A 8 39.81 0.41 -11.44
CA ASN A 8 39.34 1.56 -10.67
C ASN A 8 38.34 1.21 -9.55
N PHE A 9 38.17 -0.07 -9.23
CA PHE A 9 37.20 -0.51 -8.24
C PHE A 9 37.82 -1.53 -7.29
N GLU A 10 37.47 -1.44 -6.01
CA GLU A 10 37.69 -2.51 -5.06
C GLU A 10 36.72 -3.65 -5.37
N VAL A 11 37.26 -4.80 -5.79
CA VAL A 11 36.45 -5.96 -6.19
C VAL A 11 36.51 -7.01 -5.09
N ARG A 12 35.36 -7.34 -4.53
CA ARG A 12 35.19 -8.50 -3.66
C ARG A 12 34.60 -9.65 -4.46
N GLU A 13 35.33 -10.75 -4.56
CA GLU A 13 34.84 -11.98 -5.19
C GLU A 13 34.16 -12.88 -4.14
N ILE A 14 32.99 -13.42 -4.48
CA ILE A 14 32.25 -14.37 -3.65
C ILE A 14 32.07 -15.64 -4.47
N ASP A 15 32.66 -16.76 -3.99
CA ASP A 15 32.44 -18.07 -4.59
C ASP A 15 31.04 -18.57 -4.27
N ALA A 16 30.24 -18.74 -5.30
CA ALA A 16 28.86 -19.22 -5.21
C ALA A 16 28.69 -20.65 -5.78
N GLN A 17 29.78 -21.45 -5.87
CA GLN A 17 29.71 -22.79 -6.41
C GLN A 17 28.61 -23.62 -5.71
N GLY A 18 27.76 -24.26 -6.51
CA GLY A 18 26.65 -25.10 -6.04
C GLY A 18 25.47 -24.30 -5.45
N LYS A 19 25.45 -22.97 -5.57
CA LYS A 19 24.35 -22.10 -5.12
C LYS A 19 23.68 -21.40 -6.30
N TYR A 20 22.44 -21.01 -6.09
CA TYR A 20 21.69 -20.17 -7.04
C TYR A 20 21.75 -18.73 -6.57
N LEU A 21 21.96 -17.80 -7.51
CA LEU A 21 21.86 -16.37 -7.28
C LEU A 21 20.50 -15.88 -7.83
N LEU A 22 19.70 -15.29 -6.96
CA LEU A 22 18.40 -14.73 -7.28
C LEU A 22 18.40 -13.24 -6.97
N PRO A 23 17.56 -12.43 -7.66
CA PRO A 23 17.24 -11.08 -7.19
C PRO A 23 16.67 -11.13 -5.77
N GLY A 24 16.91 -10.09 -4.97
CA GLY A 24 16.25 -9.97 -3.68
C GLY A 24 14.75 -9.79 -3.83
N PHE A 25 14.00 -10.26 -2.84
CA PHE A 25 12.54 -10.11 -2.82
C PHE A 25 12.14 -8.65 -2.56
N VAL A 26 10.97 -8.30 -3.08
CA VAL A 26 10.28 -7.04 -2.81
C VAL A 26 9.06 -7.37 -1.95
N ASP A 27 8.96 -6.73 -0.78
CA ASP A 27 7.75 -6.78 0.04
C ASP A 27 6.98 -5.47 -0.20
N SER A 28 5.83 -5.58 -0.84
CA SER A 28 5.05 -4.43 -1.30
C SER A 28 4.04 -3.91 -0.27
N HIS A 29 3.90 -4.57 0.89
CA HIS A 29 3.05 -4.08 1.97
C HIS A 29 3.74 -4.23 3.33
N THR A 30 4.55 -3.24 3.69
CA THR A 30 5.27 -3.27 4.97
C THR A 30 4.89 -2.11 5.88
N HIS A 31 5.07 -2.34 7.19
CA HIS A 31 4.97 -1.32 8.22
C HIS A 31 6.25 -1.30 9.06
N ILE A 32 6.98 -0.18 9.02
CA ILE A 32 8.17 0.01 9.86
C ILE A 32 7.69 0.43 11.25
N HIS A 33 7.41 -0.58 12.07
CA HIS A 33 6.94 -0.38 13.44
C HIS A 33 7.93 0.40 14.32
N SER A 34 7.43 0.95 15.39
CA SER A 34 8.20 1.67 16.38
C SER A 34 7.70 1.38 17.81
N PRO A 35 8.53 1.69 18.82
CA PRO A 35 8.11 1.60 20.22
C PRO A 35 6.89 2.43 20.58
N SER A 36 6.64 3.55 19.89
CA SER A 36 5.48 4.42 20.14
C SER A 36 4.14 3.77 19.79
N HIS A 37 4.14 2.76 18.90
CA HIS A 37 2.94 1.97 18.54
C HIS A 37 2.86 0.63 19.29
N GLY A 38 3.45 0.56 20.49
CA GLY A 38 3.39 -0.65 21.30
C GLY A 38 4.31 -1.80 20.88
N GLN A 39 4.97 -1.66 19.78
CA GLN A 39 5.97 -2.63 19.31
C GLN A 39 7.33 -2.27 19.90
N LYS A 40 7.80 -3.06 20.87
CA LYS A 40 9.08 -2.83 21.56
C LYS A 40 10.31 -3.22 20.74
N VAL A 41 10.23 -3.08 19.42
CA VAL A 41 11.32 -3.43 18.50
C VAL A 41 11.80 -2.21 17.73
N SER A 42 13.08 -2.13 17.47
CA SER A 42 13.67 -1.05 16.67
C SER A 42 13.51 -1.31 15.17
N ALA A 43 13.53 -0.25 14.36
CA ALA A 43 13.57 -0.38 12.90
C ALA A 43 14.79 -1.21 12.43
N ASP A 44 15.96 -1.05 13.07
CA ASP A 44 17.16 -1.83 12.78
C ASP A 44 16.94 -3.34 12.93
N TYR A 45 16.21 -3.76 13.96
CA TYR A 45 15.86 -5.17 14.14
C TYR A 45 14.96 -5.68 13.01
N ILE A 46 13.93 -4.91 12.66
CA ILE A 46 13.00 -5.26 11.58
C ILE A 46 13.74 -5.35 10.23
N PHE A 47 14.61 -4.40 9.93
CA PHE A 47 15.39 -4.40 8.70
C PHE A 47 16.32 -5.61 8.59
N LYS A 48 16.93 -6.03 9.69
CA LYS A 48 17.76 -7.24 9.73
C LYS A 48 16.94 -8.51 9.53
N LEU A 49 15.72 -8.57 10.07
CA LEU A 49 14.80 -9.68 9.80
C LEU A 49 14.43 -9.74 8.32
N TRP A 50 14.02 -8.65 7.71
CA TRP A 50 13.69 -8.60 6.30
C TRP A 50 14.86 -9.01 5.42
N LEU A 51 16.04 -8.43 5.63
CA LEU A 51 17.24 -8.79 4.88
C LEU A 51 17.63 -10.26 5.10
N GLY A 52 17.47 -10.78 6.32
CA GLY A 52 17.73 -12.20 6.64
C GLY A 52 16.80 -13.17 5.91
N HIS A 53 15.61 -12.72 5.51
CA HIS A 53 14.67 -13.47 4.68
C HIS A 53 14.82 -13.19 3.17
N GLY A 54 15.84 -12.41 2.79
CA GLY A 54 16.10 -12.07 1.38
C GLY A 54 15.27 -10.93 0.83
N ILE A 55 14.51 -10.20 1.67
CA ILE A 55 13.77 -9.00 1.28
C ILE A 55 14.74 -7.83 1.22
N THR A 56 15.03 -7.35 0.02
CA THR A 56 15.99 -6.27 -0.23
C THR A 56 15.35 -4.95 -0.61
N SER A 57 14.04 -4.95 -0.87
CA SER A 57 13.25 -3.76 -1.13
C SER A 57 11.90 -3.87 -0.44
N THR A 58 11.39 -2.76 0.08
CA THR A 58 10.08 -2.70 0.74
C THR A 58 9.30 -1.48 0.28
N ARG A 59 7.97 -1.62 0.20
CA ARG A 59 7.05 -0.49 0.10
C ARG A 59 6.41 -0.27 1.48
N GLU A 60 6.83 0.79 2.15
CA GLU A 60 6.24 1.21 3.43
C GLU A 60 4.94 1.96 3.17
N VAL A 61 3.84 1.37 3.58
CA VAL A 61 2.49 1.86 3.29
C VAL A 61 1.79 2.31 4.56
N PHE A 62 2.09 3.44 5.08
CA PHE A 62 1.34 4.13 6.14
C PHE A 62 2.15 5.21 6.85
N GLY A 63 3.35 4.88 7.31
CA GLY A 63 4.16 5.81 8.10
C GLY A 63 3.68 5.91 9.55
N LEU A 64 3.68 4.81 10.30
CA LEU A 64 3.10 4.71 11.66
C LEU A 64 3.57 5.77 12.66
N ASP A 65 4.80 6.26 12.55
CA ASP A 65 5.33 7.34 13.41
C ASP A 65 5.41 8.70 12.69
N GLY A 66 4.59 8.87 11.67
CA GLY A 66 4.59 10.05 10.84
C GLY A 66 5.49 9.93 9.61
N GLU A 67 5.17 10.71 8.62
CA GLU A 67 5.83 10.72 7.32
C GLU A 67 7.32 11.08 7.41
N SER A 68 7.68 12.03 8.27
CA SER A 68 9.08 12.47 8.43
C SER A 68 10.01 11.36 8.85
N ARG A 69 9.54 10.44 9.72
CA ARG A 69 10.36 9.30 10.15
C ARG A 69 10.62 8.32 9.02
N VAL A 70 9.58 7.96 8.25
CA VAL A 70 9.72 7.03 7.12
C VAL A 70 10.64 7.63 6.05
N LEU A 71 10.46 8.89 5.72
CA LEU A 71 11.31 9.58 4.74
C LEU A 71 12.76 9.69 5.19
N ALA A 72 13.01 9.94 6.50
CA ALA A 72 14.36 9.92 7.04
C ALA A 72 15.00 8.52 6.96
N LEU A 73 14.27 7.45 7.25
CA LEU A 73 14.76 6.08 7.11
C LEU A 73 15.03 5.72 5.64
N LYS A 74 14.17 6.16 4.73
CA LYS A 74 14.39 6.03 3.28
C LYS A 74 15.70 6.71 2.87
N GLU A 75 15.90 7.96 3.24
CA GLU A 75 17.12 8.71 2.92
C GLU A 75 18.38 8.02 3.45
N LEU A 76 18.34 7.54 4.69
CA LEU A 76 19.46 6.79 5.30
C LEU A 76 19.74 5.48 4.58
N SER A 77 18.68 4.76 4.15
CA SER A 77 18.80 3.53 3.35
C SER A 77 19.40 3.83 1.97
N ASP A 78 18.92 4.84 1.28
CA ASP A 78 19.39 5.23 -0.07
C ASP A 78 20.87 5.62 -0.06
N LYS A 79 21.33 6.25 1.03
CA LYS A 79 22.74 6.59 1.26
C LYS A 79 23.59 5.43 1.78
N ASN A 80 23.02 4.25 1.99
CA ASN A 80 23.67 3.11 2.69
C ASN A 80 24.24 3.50 4.07
N ALA A 81 23.64 4.48 4.74
CA ALA A 81 24.02 4.93 6.09
C ALA A 81 23.50 3.99 7.19
N ILE A 82 22.53 3.16 6.87
CA ILE A 82 21.98 2.11 7.73
C ILE A 82 21.89 0.78 6.98
N THR A 83 21.89 -0.33 7.71
CA THR A 83 21.64 -1.66 7.15
C THR A 83 20.12 -1.86 7.04
N ALA A 84 19.56 -1.62 5.88
CA ALA A 84 18.14 -1.71 5.61
C ALA A 84 17.86 -2.15 4.17
N PRO A 85 16.67 -2.71 3.86
CA PRO A 85 16.17 -2.79 2.49
C PRO A 85 16.04 -1.40 1.86
N ARG A 86 15.95 -1.32 0.55
CA ARG A 86 15.51 -0.09 -0.13
C ARG A 86 14.06 0.19 0.27
N ILE A 87 13.77 1.44 0.62
CA ILE A 87 12.44 1.84 1.12
C ILE A 87 11.75 2.73 0.08
N THR A 88 10.63 2.26 -0.43
CA THR A 88 9.68 3.09 -1.20
C THR A 88 8.62 3.58 -0.22
N ALA A 89 8.47 4.89 -0.08
CA ALA A 89 7.64 5.49 0.97
C ALA A 89 6.29 5.96 0.43
N PHE A 90 5.21 5.36 0.95
CA PHE A 90 3.81 5.72 0.67
C PHE A 90 3.11 6.18 1.95
N PRO A 91 3.37 7.42 2.42
CA PRO A 91 2.74 7.93 3.63
C PRO A 91 1.21 7.95 3.51
N TYR A 92 0.53 7.82 4.64
CA TYR A 92 -0.92 7.85 4.70
C TYR A 92 -1.45 9.25 4.37
N PHE A 93 -2.47 9.28 3.50
CA PHE A 93 -3.09 10.52 3.02
C PHE A 93 -3.60 11.42 4.15
N ALA A 94 -4.25 10.83 5.15
CA ALA A 94 -4.90 11.54 6.26
C ALA A 94 -4.11 11.55 7.58
N MET A 95 -2.80 11.15 7.58
CA MET A 95 -2.01 11.15 8.82
C MET A 95 -1.56 12.55 9.25
N PRO A 96 -1.52 12.81 10.57
CA PRO A 96 -0.89 14.00 11.12
C PRO A 96 0.61 14.04 10.77
N VAL A 97 1.06 15.22 10.39
CA VAL A 97 2.48 15.54 10.26
C VAL A 97 3.05 15.67 11.67
N ASP A 98 4.09 14.90 11.98
CA ASP A 98 4.93 15.02 13.19
C ASP A 98 4.20 15.20 14.54
N GLY A 99 3.96 14.12 15.22
CA GLY A 99 3.58 14.14 16.63
C GLY A 99 2.25 14.84 16.89
N ASP A 100 2.14 15.64 17.92
CA ASP A 100 0.90 16.23 18.42
C ASP A 100 0.24 17.32 17.52
N LYS A 101 0.78 17.63 16.36
CA LYS A 101 0.16 18.57 15.44
C LYS A 101 -0.96 17.87 14.67
N LYS A 102 -2.20 18.19 15.02
CA LYS A 102 -3.36 17.80 14.22
C LYS A 102 -3.15 18.31 12.78
N LEU A 103 -3.24 17.39 11.79
CA LEU A 103 -3.42 17.82 10.40
C LEU A 103 -4.60 18.79 10.34
N PRO A 104 -4.53 19.84 9.52
CA PRO A 104 -5.74 20.51 9.08
C PRO A 104 -6.65 19.42 8.50
N SER A 105 -7.90 19.39 8.93
CA SER A 105 -8.87 18.43 8.41
C SER A 105 -8.93 18.59 6.89
N ILE A 106 -8.74 17.47 6.16
CA ILE A 106 -8.96 17.45 4.73
C ILE A 106 -10.46 17.42 4.53
N SER A 107 -11.05 18.55 4.23
CA SER A 107 -12.50 18.76 4.20
C SER A 107 -13.02 19.21 2.82
N SER A 108 -12.13 19.38 1.86
CA SER A 108 -12.47 19.80 0.51
C SER A 108 -11.51 19.20 -0.53
N ALA A 109 -11.91 19.23 -1.78
CA ALA A 109 -11.07 18.87 -2.92
C ALA A 109 -9.77 19.68 -2.98
N ASP A 110 -9.83 20.96 -2.61
CA ASP A 110 -8.65 21.83 -2.59
C ASP A 110 -7.66 21.46 -1.47
N ASP A 111 -8.16 21.09 -0.29
CA ASP A 111 -7.31 20.56 0.79
C ASP A 111 -6.66 19.24 0.40
N ALA A 112 -7.40 18.38 -0.31
CA ALA A 112 -6.87 17.12 -0.83
C ALA A 112 -5.69 17.35 -1.78
N ARG A 113 -5.84 18.24 -2.76
CA ARG A 113 -4.76 18.62 -3.68
C ARG A 113 -3.56 19.23 -2.96
N LYS A 114 -3.79 20.10 -1.98
CA LYS A 114 -2.71 20.68 -1.15
C LYS A 114 -1.94 19.58 -0.40
N ARG A 115 -2.66 18.59 0.13
CA ARG A 115 -2.04 17.46 0.83
C ARG A 115 -1.16 16.63 -0.11
N VAL A 116 -1.65 16.30 -1.30
CA VAL A 116 -0.89 15.56 -2.32
C VAL A 116 0.38 16.32 -2.71
N ARG A 117 0.26 17.62 -3.00
CA ARG A 117 1.43 18.47 -3.30
C ARG A 117 2.43 18.54 -2.15
N HIS A 118 1.95 18.51 -0.90
CA HIS A 118 2.82 18.44 0.26
C HIS A 118 3.61 17.14 0.27
N LEU A 119 2.96 15.99 0.10
CA LEU A 119 3.61 14.67 0.08
C LEU A 119 4.68 14.60 -1.02
N LYS A 120 4.38 15.06 -2.23
CA LYS A 120 5.38 15.17 -3.31
C LYS A 120 6.59 16.02 -2.90
N ARG A 121 6.33 17.20 -2.35
CA ARG A 121 7.40 18.15 -1.95
C ARG A 121 8.34 17.60 -0.88
N ILE A 122 7.84 16.76 0.05
CA ILE A 122 8.66 16.16 1.10
C ILE A 122 9.37 14.87 0.66
N GLY A 123 9.15 14.42 -0.58
CA GLY A 123 9.86 13.27 -1.17
C GLY A 123 9.18 11.92 -0.99
N ALA A 124 7.86 11.89 -0.80
CA ALA A 124 7.10 10.66 -0.90
C ALA A 124 7.17 10.08 -2.33
N ASP A 125 7.23 8.76 -2.45
CA ASP A 125 7.18 8.05 -3.73
C ASP A 125 5.74 7.78 -4.17
N GLY A 126 4.83 7.76 -3.22
CA GLY A 126 3.40 7.56 -3.46
C GLY A 126 2.57 7.90 -2.24
N ILE A 127 1.30 7.49 -2.27
CA ILE A 127 0.30 7.83 -1.25
C ILE A 127 -0.51 6.60 -0.88
N LYS A 128 -0.66 6.34 0.42
CA LYS A 128 -1.58 5.33 0.97
C LYS A 128 -2.91 5.96 1.33
N PHE A 129 -4.01 5.42 0.79
CA PHE A 129 -5.38 5.76 1.16
C PHE A 129 -6.03 4.67 2.02
N MET A 130 -7.03 5.04 2.82
CA MET A 130 -7.92 4.10 3.53
C MET A 130 -9.40 4.44 3.36
N GLY A 131 -9.71 5.33 2.45
CA GLY A 131 -11.04 5.88 2.21
C GLY A 131 -11.09 7.37 2.51
N ALA A 132 -11.98 8.04 1.80
CA ALA A 132 -12.34 9.44 1.97
C ALA A 132 -13.71 9.65 1.29
N PRO A 133 -14.41 10.75 1.56
CA PRO A 133 -15.52 11.16 0.71
C PRO A 133 -15.09 11.24 -0.76
N GLU A 134 -15.95 10.82 -1.67
CA GLU A 134 -15.65 10.70 -3.11
C GLU A 134 -14.99 11.94 -3.69
N GLU A 135 -15.57 13.13 -3.47
CA GLU A 135 -15.03 14.39 -3.99
C GLU A 135 -13.56 14.62 -3.54
N ILE A 136 -13.24 14.26 -2.31
CA ILE A 136 -11.88 14.39 -1.75
C ILE A 136 -10.96 13.35 -2.38
N LEU A 137 -11.42 12.11 -2.49
CA LEU A 137 -10.64 11.00 -3.03
C LEU A 137 -10.31 11.23 -4.51
N TRP A 138 -11.32 11.59 -5.33
CA TRP A 138 -11.12 11.87 -6.75
C TRP A 138 -10.16 13.03 -6.99
N ALA A 139 -10.28 14.10 -6.18
CA ALA A 139 -9.35 15.22 -6.26
C ALA A 139 -7.93 14.86 -5.86
N ALA A 140 -7.75 13.94 -4.91
CA ALA A 140 -6.43 13.47 -4.50
C ALA A 140 -5.80 12.56 -5.55
N LEU A 141 -6.56 11.63 -6.14
CA LEU A 141 -6.07 10.74 -7.19
C LEU A 141 -5.69 11.52 -8.45
N ASP A 142 -6.55 12.43 -8.93
CA ASP A 142 -6.26 13.33 -10.05
C ASP A 142 -4.99 14.17 -9.84
N GLU A 143 -4.75 14.66 -8.63
CA GLU A 143 -3.55 15.43 -8.33
C GLU A 143 -2.31 14.54 -8.19
N ALA A 144 -2.47 13.30 -7.69
CA ALA A 144 -1.38 12.34 -7.59
C ALA A 144 -0.88 11.91 -8.97
N ASP A 145 -1.79 11.63 -9.91
CA ASP A 145 -1.47 11.31 -11.31
C ASP A 145 -0.69 12.45 -11.97
N LYS A 146 -1.18 13.70 -11.87
CA LYS A 146 -0.47 14.89 -12.40
C LYS A 146 0.93 15.08 -11.87
N LEU A 147 1.20 14.59 -10.67
CA LEU A 147 2.49 14.70 -9.99
C LEU A 147 3.33 13.42 -10.09
N GLU A 148 2.86 12.42 -10.84
CA GLU A 148 3.54 11.13 -10.97
C GLU A 148 3.86 10.52 -9.59
N LEU A 149 2.85 10.47 -8.70
CA LEU A 149 2.91 9.79 -7.41
C LEU A 149 2.11 8.50 -7.52
N GLY A 150 2.72 7.37 -7.19
CA GLY A 150 2.01 6.10 -7.08
C GLY A 150 0.91 6.16 -6.01
N THR A 151 -0.16 5.42 -6.20
CA THR A 151 -1.30 5.40 -5.29
C THR A 151 -1.68 3.99 -4.90
N THR A 152 -1.96 3.77 -3.63
CA THR A 152 -2.48 2.49 -3.14
C THR A 152 -3.54 2.70 -2.07
N MET A 153 -4.50 1.78 -1.98
CA MET A 153 -5.63 1.95 -1.07
C MET A 153 -6.01 0.66 -0.34
N HIS A 154 -6.16 0.76 0.98
CA HIS A 154 -6.99 -0.15 1.74
C HIS A 154 -8.44 0.36 1.65
N HIS A 155 -9.28 -0.30 0.88
CA HIS A 155 -10.68 0.06 0.81
C HIS A 155 -11.37 -0.27 2.14
N ALA A 156 -11.72 0.77 2.91
CA ALA A 156 -12.37 0.56 4.20
C ALA A 156 -13.75 -0.08 4.00
N GLN A 157 -13.99 -1.22 4.63
CA GLN A 157 -15.19 -2.05 4.41
C GLN A 157 -16.52 -1.30 4.59
N LEU A 158 -16.53 -0.23 5.37
CA LEU A 158 -17.73 0.60 5.55
C LEU A 158 -17.96 1.61 4.41
N ASN A 159 -16.98 1.81 3.54
CA ASN A 159 -17.02 2.82 2.48
C ASN A 159 -17.12 2.20 1.08
N VAL A 160 -16.89 0.91 0.91
CA VAL A 160 -16.85 0.25 -0.41
C VAL A 160 -18.19 0.22 -1.15
N ALA A 161 -19.29 0.48 -0.45
CA ALA A 161 -20.60 0.67 -1.09
C ALA A 161 -20.70 1.99 -1.87
N HIS A 162 -19.83 2.97 -1.56
CA HIS A 162 -19.74 4.25 -2.24
C HIS A 162 -18.59 4.29 -3.27
N ALA A 163 -17.49 3.62 -2.96
CA ALA A 163 -16.32 3.58 -3.83
C ALA A 163 -15.63 2.23 -3.70
N ASN A 164 -15.96 1.28 -4.55
CA ASN A 164 -15.29 -0.01 -4.65
C ASN A 164 -14.07 0.06 -5.58
N VAL A 165 -13.46 -1.08 -5.89
CA VAL A 165 -12.25 -1.13 -6.71
C VAL A 165 -12.46 -0.60 -8.12
N MET A 166 -13.66 -0.78 -8.73
CA MET A 166 -13.96 -0.29 -10.08
C MET A 166 -14.04 1.23 -10.09
N ASP A 167 -14.69 1.82 -9.08
CA ASP A 167 -14.81 3.27 -8.95
C ASP A 167 -13.43 3.91 -8.77
N THR A 168 -12.61 3.34 -7.87
CA THR A 168 -11.30 3.91 -7.56
C THR A 168 -10.28 3.73 -8.67
N SER A 169 -10.24 2.57 -9.32
CA SER A 169 -9.32 2.31 -10.44
C SER A 169 -9.65 3.19 -11.65
N SER A 170 -10.94 3.38 -11.97
CA SER A 170 -11.35 4.28 -13.05
C SER A 170 -11.04 5.75 -12.80
N HIS A 171 -10.78 6.13 -11.54
CA HIS A 171 -10.33 7.47 -11.15
C HIS A 171 -8.82 7.57 -10.91
N GLY A 172 -8.04 6.57 -11.34
CA GLY A 172 -6.58 6.63 -11.34
C GLY A 172 -5.92 6.09 -10.06
N LEU A 173 -6.59 5.20 -9.32
CA LEU A 173 -5.91 4.41 -8.28
C LEU A 173 -5.08 3.31 -8.95
N ASP A 174 -3.79 3.20 -8.62
CA ASP A 174 -2.88 2.24 -9.26
C ASP A 174 -2.93 0.85 -8.61
N CYS A 175 -3.18 0.79 -7.29
CA CYS A 175 -3.04 -0.45 -6.53
C CYS A 175 -4.06 -0.53 -5.40
N MET A 176 -4.63 -1.72 -5.18
CA MET A 176 -5.34 -2.01 -3.95
C MET A 176 -4.54 -2.92 -3.03
N GLU A 177 -4.63 -2.62 -1.76
CA GLU A 177 -4.13 -3.47 -0.69
C GLU A 177 -5.23 -4.41 -0.23
N HIS A 178 -4.86 -5.63 0.14
CA HIS A 178 -5.82 -6.64 0.54
C HIS A 178 -6.74 -7.01 -0.64
N TRP A 179 -8.04 -7.02 -0.41
CA TRP A 179 -9.02 -7.38 -1.43
C TRP A 179 -10.41 -6.76 -1.16
N TYR A 180 -10.54 -5.90 -0.15
CA TYR A 180 -11.79 -5.22 0.16
C TYR A 180 -12.17 -4.27 -0.98
N GLY A 181 -13.42 -4.34 -1.41
CA GLY A 181 -13.90 -3.61 -2.59
C GLY A 181 -13.89 -4.45 -3.87
N LEU A 182 -13.15 -5.57 -3.92
CA LEU A 182 -13.16 -6.47 -5.07
C LEU A 182 -14.39 -7.41 -5.06
N PRO A 183 -14.75 -8.10 -3.95
CA PRO A 183 -16.01 -8.84 -3.90
C PRO A 183 -17.24 -7.97 -4.21
N GLU A 184 -17.24 -6.74 -3.70
CA GLU A 184 -18.35 -5.79 -3.92
C GLU A 184 -18.47 -5.36 -5.38
N ALA A 185 -17.37 -5.19 -6.08
CA ALA A 185 -17.38 -4.96 -7.54
C ALA A 185 -17.89 -6.16 -8.33
N LEU A 186 -17.80 -7.36 -7.74
CA LEU A 186 -18.27 -8.61 -8.34
C LEU A 186 -19.71 -8.98 -7.96
N PHE A 187 -20.45 -8.13 -7.23
CA PHE A 187 -21.87 -8.36 -6.99
C PHE A 187 -22.68 -8.05 -8.27
N GLU A 188 -23.56 -8.98 -8.67
CA GLU A 188 -24.33 -8.86 -9.90
C GLU A 188 -25.63 -8.05 -9.71
N ASP A 189 -26.16 -8.01 -8.50
CA ASP A 189 -27.50 -7.51 -8.19
C ASP A 189 -27.54 -6.36 -7.18
N ARG A 190 -26.39 -5.96 -6.63
CA ARG A 190 -26.30 -4.93 -5.60
C ARG A 190 -24.89 -4.35 -5.50
N THR A 191 -24.75 -3.25 -4.76
CA THR A 191 -23.47 -2.60 -4.42
C THR A 191 -23.16 -2.64 -2.92
N VAL A 192 -24.11 -3.07 -2.09
CA VAL A 192 -24.00 -3.06 -0.63
C VAL A 192 -23.78 -4.47 -0.11
N GLN A 193 -22.81 -4.62 0.80
CA GLN A 193 -22.52 -5.88 1.47
C GLN A 193 -23.72 -6.36 2.30
N ASN A 194 -23.92 -7.67 2.33
CA ASN A 194 -24.89 -8.31 3.20
C ASN A 194 -24.21 -8.83 4.46
N TYR A 195 -23.91 -7.93 5.39
CA TYR A 195 -23.39 -8.29 6.71
C TYR A 195 -24.49 -8.67 7.68
N PRO A 196 -24.21 -9.53 8.69
CA PRO A 196 -25.19 -9.88 9.72
C PRO A 196 -25.54 -8.65 10.59
N LEU A 197 -26.71 -8.69 11.23
CA LEU A 197 -27.21 -7.56 12.03
C LEU A 197 -26.34 -7.23 13.26
N ASP A 198 -25.55 -8.19 13.74
CA ASP A 198 -24.61 -8.05 14.84
C ASP A 198 -23.18 -7.75 14.37
N TYR A 199 -22.99 -7.35 13.12
CA TYR A 199 -21.67 -7.02 12.58
C TYR A 199 -20.96 -5.96 13.43
N ASN A 200 -19.77 -6.32 13.91
CA ASN A 200 -18.96 -5.43 14.73
C ASN A 200 -17.64 -5.09 14.00
N TYR A 201 -17.60 -3.92 13.38
CA TYR A 201 -16.42 -3.43 12.67
C TYR A 201 -15.19 -3.27 13.57
N GLN A 202 -15.35 -2.98 14.86
CA GLN A 202 -14.27 -2.80 15.82
C GLN A 202 -13.63 -4.13 16.26
N ASN A 203 -14.33 -5.25 16.07
CA ASN A 203 -13.77 -6.57 16.30
C ASN A 203 -13.06 -7.04 15.02
N GLU A 204 -11.73 -7.03 15.03
CA GLU A 204 -10.91 -7.36 13.88
C GLU A 204 -11.16 -8.78 13.36
N GLN A 205 -11.23 -9.75 14.24
CA GLN A 205 -11.53 -11.14 13.89
C GLN A 205 -12.89 -11.27 13.19
N HIS A 206 -13.94 -10.64 13.76
CA HIS A 206 -15.28 -10.66 13.18
C HIS A 206 -15.30 -9.92 11.83
N ARG A 207 -14.59 -8.80 11.73
CA ARG A 207 -14.46 -8.05 10.47
C ARG A 207 -13.84 -8.89 9.36
N PHE A 208 -12.76 -9.60 9.62
CA PHE A 208 -12.11 -10.46 8.63
C PHE A 208 -12.98 -11.65 8.25
N GLU A 209 -13.59 -12.31 9.22
CA GLU A 209 -14.50 -13.43 8.97
C GLU A 209 -15.68 -13.03 8.06
N GLN A 210 -16.34 -11.92 8.36
CA GLN A 210 -17.48 -11.47 7.57
C GLN A 210 -17.06 -10.95 6.20
N ALA A 211 -15.92 -10.27 6.09
CA ALA A 211 -15.38 -9.87 4.80
C ALA A 211 -15.04 -11.08 3.93
N GLY A 212 -14.49 -12.16 4.49
CA GLY A 212 -14.23 -13.42 3.78
C GLY A 212 -15.51 -14.03 3.17
N LYS A 213 -16.63 -13.94 3.87
CA LYS A 213 -17.94 -14.44 3.38
C LYS A 213 -18.51 -13.65 2.18
N LEU A 214 -18.00 -12.46 1.90
CA LEU A 214 -18.43 -11.69 0.72
C LEU A 214 -18.09 -12.41 -0.60
N TRP A 215 -17.06 -13.23 -0.62
CA TRP A 215 -16.72 -14.04 -1.78
C TRP A 215 -17.80 -15.07 -2.16
N GLU A 216 -18.64 -15.48 -1.21
CA GLU A 216 -19.80 -16.34 -1.47
C GLU A 216 -20.90 -15.59 -2.22
N GLN A 217 -20.91 -14.27 -2.13
CA GLN A 217 -21.89 -13.36 -2.73
C GLN A 217 -21.41 -12.81 -4.09
N ALA A 218 -20.14 -12.95 -4.39
CA ALA A 218 -19.52 -12.48 -5.62
C ALA A 218 -19.86 -13.38 -6.83
N ALA A 219 -19.82 -12.79 -8.03
CA ALA A 219 -19.90 -13.52 -9.29
C ALA A 219 -18.87 -14.66 -9.32
N LYS A 220 -19.26 -15.80 -9.89
CA LYS A 220 -18.39 -16.95 -9.96
C LYS A 220 -17.20 -16.69 -10.89
N PRO A 221 -16.00 -17.21 -10.56
CA PRO A 221 -14.85 -17.11 -11.46
C PRO A 221 -15.21 -17.57 -12.88
N TYR A 222 -14.79 -16.77 -13.86
CA TYR A 222 -15.02 -16.97 -15.29
C TYR A 222 -16.48 -16.82 -15.76
N SER A 223 -17.40 -16.33 -14.93
CA SER A 223 -18.72 -15.84 -15.39
C SER A 223 -18.57 -14.53 -16.18
N ASP A 224 -19.63 -14.14 -16.90
CA ASP A 224 -19.58 -12.94 -17.73
C ASP A 224 -19.25 -11.68 -16.90
N HIS A 225 -19.89 -11.52 -15.74
CA HIS A 225 -19.62 -10.38 -14.87
C HIS A 225 -18.22 -10.40 -14.27
N TRP A 226 -17.73 -11.58 -13.83
CA TRP A 226 -16.34 -11.74 -13.40
C TRP A 226 -15.36 -11.31 -14.49
N ASN A 227 -15.54 -11.84 -15.71
CA ASN A 227 -14.65 -11.52 -16.81
C ASN A 227 -14.68 -10.03 -17.15
N LEU A 228 -15.85 -9.40 -17.13
CA LEU A 228 -15.98 -7.96 -17.36
C LEU A 228 -15.14 -7.14 -16.35
N VAL A 229 -15.27 -7.43 -15.06
CA VAL A 229 -14.52 -6.74 -14.00
C VAL A 229 -13.01 -6.97 -14.15
N MET A 230 -12.59 -8.22 -14.43
CA MET A 230 -11.16 -8.52 -14.60
C MET A 230 -10.56 -7.87 -15.85
N GLU A 231 -11.29 -7.88 -16.97
CA GLU A 231 -10.85 -7.24 -18.22
C GLU A 231 -10.69 -5.72 -18.05
N GLU A 232 -11.59 -5.07 -17.32
CA GLU A 232 -11.51 -3.64 -17.05
C GLU A 232 -10.32 -3.30 -16.15
N LEU A 233 -10.11 -4.04 -15.05
CA LEU A 233 -8.94 -3.85 -14.19
C LEU A 233 -7.62 -4.08 -14.93
N LEU A 234 -7.56 -5.09 -15.81
CA LEU A 234 -6.40 -5.34 -16.67
C LEU A 234 -6.18 -4.22 -17.69
N ALA A 235 -7.24 -3.67 -18.27
CA ALA A 235 -7.14 -2.55 -19.20
C ALA A 235 -6.62 -1.27 -18.54
N LEU A 236 -6.83 -1.12 -17.22
CA LEU A 236 -6.32 -0.02 -16.42
C LEU A 236 -4.91 -0.27 -15.84
N ASP A 237 -4.27 -1.40 -16.16
CA ASP A 237 -2.98 -1.83 -15.58
C ASP A 237 -3.00 -1.84 -14.04
N PHE A 238 -4.16 -2.20 -13.47
CA PHE A 238 -4.41 -2.14 -12.03
C PHE A 238 -3.68 -3.25 -11.27
N THR A 239 -3.03 -2.90 -10.18
CA THR A 239 -2.27 -3.83 -9.36
C THR A 239 -3.03 -4.26 -8.10
N LEU A 240 -2.93 -5.54 -7.74
CA LEU A 240 -3.48 -6.11 -6.51
C LEU A 240 -2.36 -6.63 -5.61
N ASP A 241 -2.33 -6.18 -4.36
CA ASP A 241 -1.49 -6.69 -3.27
C ASP A 241 -2.36 -7.36 -2.19
N PRO A 242 -2.64 -8.68 -2.30
CA PRO A 242 -3.70 -9.32 -1.53
C PRO A 242 -3.34 -9.64 -0.08
N THR A 243 -2.08 -9.53 0.34
CA THR A 243 -1.62 -9.79 1.72
C THR A 243 -2.15 -11.10 2.32
N PHE A 244 -2.05 -12.22 1.59
CA PHE A 244 -2.67 -13.51 1.94
C PHE A 244 -2.32 -14.02 3.34
N ASN A 245 -1.10 -13.78 3.80
CA ASN A 245 -0.62 -14.29 5.09
C ASN A 245 -1.28 -13.67 6.33
N ILE A 246 -2.07 -12.62 6.19
CA ILE A 246 -2.83 -12.05 7.32
C ILE A 246 -4.14 -12.82 7.58
N TYR A 247 -4.55 -13.66 6.64
CA TYR A 247 -5.83 -14.39 6.68
C TYR A 247 -5.67 -15.88 7.01
N GLU A 248 -4.45 -16.32 7.33
CA GLU A 248 -4.16 -17.64 7.86
C GLU A 248 -4.38 -17.68 9.39
#